data_d6889697c5f189d0c21962779cefebba
#
_entry.id   d6889697c5f189d0c21962779cefebba
#
_cell.length_a   1.000
_cell.length_b   1.000
_cell.length_c   1.000
_cell.angle_alpha   90.00
_cell.angle_beta   90.00
_cell.angle_gamma   90.00
#
_symmetry.space_group_name_H-M   'P 1'
#
loop_
_entity.id
_entity.type
_entity.pdbx_description
1 polymer ?
#
loop_
_entity_poly.entity_id
_entity_poly.type
_entity_poly.pdbx_seq_one_letter_code
_entity_poly.pdbx_strand_id
1 'polypeptide(L)'
;MLVFEKSRPGRGCLELPPCDVETVGLPEGDRREKKLHLPALSEVEISRHYTELARKTHGVNDGFYPLGSCTMKYNPRINEAVASLPGFADIHPLQGEDTVQGCMEVLHLAEKYLCEITGMDRMTFQPAAGAHGEFTGLLLIKAYHESRKDSKRTKILVPDSAHGTNPASAAMAGYSVVTIPSNAEGCVDIEKLREAAGADVAGLMLTNPN
;
A
#
# COMPACT_ATOMS: atom_id res chain seq x y z
N MET A 1 10.46 -19.87 -22.38
CA MET A 1 9.93 -21.17 -21.91
C MET A 1 9.34 -20.97 -20.54
N LEU A 2 8.07 -21.36 -20.35
CA LEU A 2 7.40 -21.24 -19.06
C LEU A 2 7.88 -22.35 -18.09
N VAL A 3 7.71 -22.12 -16.80
CA VAL A 3 8.05 -23.11 -15.76
C VAL A 3 7.33 -24.45 -15.99
N PHE A 4 6.08 -24.40 -16.47
CA PHE A 4 5.28 -25.59 -16.78
C PHE A 4 5.83 -26.41 -17.94
N GLU A 5 6.47 -25.76 -18.94
CA GLU A 5 7.09 -26.42 -20.10
C GLU A 5 8.40 -27.12 -19.74
N LYS A 6 9.02 -26.74 -18.60
CA LYS A 6 10.23 -27.37 -18.06
C LYS A 6 9.92 -28.57 -17.18
N SER A 7 8.65 -28.81 -16.84
CA SER A 7 8.23 -29.86 -15.91
C SER A 7 8.63 -31.27 -16.38
N ARG A 8 9.17 -32.05 -15.47
CA ARG A 8 9.53 -33.47 -15.72
C ARG A 8 9.02 -34.34 -14.56
N PRO A 9 8.25 -35.38 -14.83
CA PRO A 9 7.76 -36.29 -13.80
C PRO A 9 8.87 -36.82 -12.90
N GLY A 10 8.59 -36.94 -11.61
CA GLY A 10 9.51 -37.50 -10.61
C GLY A 10 10.54 -36.49 -10.05
N ARG A 11 10.46 -35.20 -10.48
CA ARG A 11 11.25 -34.14 -9.85
C ARG A 11 10.44 -33.41 -8.80
N GLY A 12 11.09 -32.98 -7.74
CA GLY A 12 10.53 -32.16 -6.67
C GLY A 12 11.63 -31.40 -5.94
N CYS A 13 11.28 -30.31 -5.28
CA CYS A 13 12.21 -29.46 -4.56
C CYS A 13 11.67 -28.96 -3.22
N LEU A 14 10.49 -29.39 -2.82
CA LEU A 14 9.83 -28.89 -1.64
C LEU A 14 9.75 -29.98 -0.57
N GLU A 15 10.35 -29.73 0.58
CA GLU A 15 10.05 -30.43 1.82
C GLU A 15 9.08 -29.57 2.60
N LEU A 16 7.86 -30.07 2.77
CA LEU A 16 6.87 -29.45 3.65
C LEU A 16 7.17 -29.85 5.09
N PRO A 17 7.01 -28.94 6.06
CA PRO A 17 7.02 -29.33 7.46
C PRO A 17 5.93 -30.38 7.73
N PRO A 18 6.13 -31.26 8.70
CA PRO A 18 5.09 -32.21 9.08
C PRO A 18 3.82 -31.47 9.51
N CYS A 19 2.67 -32.03 9.16
CA CYS A 19 1.39 -31.46 9.59
C CYS A 19 1.27 -31.61 11.11
N ASP A 20 1.11 -30.50 11.82
CA ASP A 20 1.00 -30.42 13.28
C ASP A 20 -0.47 -30.34 13.75
N VAL A 21 -1.41 -30.44 12.82
CA VAL A 21 -2.85 -30.47 13.09
C VAL A 21 -3.46 -31.76 12.56
N GLU A 22 -4.57 -32.18 13.17
CA GLU A 22 -5.30 -33.35 12.71
C GLU A 22 -5.87 -33.11 11.30
N THR A 23 -5.57 -34.02 10.38
CA THR A 23 -6.08 -33.94 9.02
C THR A 23 -7.50 -34.46 8.95
N VAL A 24 -8.44 -33.58 8.63
CA VAL A 24 -9.85 -33.94 8.41
C VAL A 24 -10.06 -34.28 6.94
N GLY A 25 -10.71 -35.41 6.69
CA GLY A 25 -11.09 -35.82 5.34
C GLY A 25 -12.14 -34.87 4.76
N LEU A 26 -11.91 -34.37 3.54
CA LEU A 26 -12.92 -33.58 2.84
C LEU A 26 -14.11 -34.46 2.44
N PRO A 27 -15.37 -33.93 2.50
CA PRO A 27 -16.52 -34.57 1.91
C PRO A 27 -16.27 -34.95 0.45
N GLU A 28 -16.90 -36.03 -0.01
CA GLU A 28 -16.63 -36.57 -1.35
C GLU A 28 -16.93 -35.56 -2.47
N GLY A 29 -17.96 -34.73 -2.32
CA GLY A 29 -18.33 -33.66 -3.26
C GLY A 29 -17.39 -32.50 -3.28
N ASP A 30 -16.56 -32.31 -2.24
CA ASP A 30 -15.57 -31.19 -2.13
C ASP A 30 -14.16 -31.63 -2.55
N ARG A 31 -13.99 -32.90 -2.91
CA ARG A 31 -12.71 -33.44 -3.36
C ARG A 31 -12.48 -33.11 -4.82
N ARG A 32 -11.25 -32.70 -5.09
CA ARG A 32 -10.82 -32.50 -6.47
C ARG A 32 -10.73 -33.84 -7.22
N GLU A 33 -11.43 -33.96 -8.32
CA GLU A 33 -11.38 -35.14 -9.19
C GLU A 33 -10.12 -35.17 -10.07
N LYS A 34 -9.66 -34.01 -10.52
CA LYS A 34 -8.49 -33.89 -11.42
C LYS A 34 -7.21 -33.60 -10.64
N LYS A 35 -6.12 -34.24 -11.04
CA LYS A 35 -4.79 -33.90 -10.49
C LYS A 35 -4.41 -32.47 -10.79
N LEU A 36 -3.72 -31.82 -9.84
CA LEU A 36 -3.12 -30.51 -10.04
C LEU A 36 -2.01 -30.62 -11.12
N HIS A 37 -2.04 -29.69 -12.06
CA HIS A 37 -0.96 -29.54 -13.06
C HIS A 37 0.15 -28.62 -12.51
N LEU A 38 0.70 -28.97 -11.36
CA LEU A 38 1.85 -28.25 -10.81
C LEU A 38 3.13 -28.73 -11.52
N PRO A 39 4.07 -27.83 -11.82
CA PRO A 39 5.31 -28.22 -12.46
C PRO A 39 6.20 -29.01 -11.50
N ALA A 40 6.72 -30.13 -11.97
CA ALA A 40 7.68 -30.96 -11.27
C ALA A 40 9.10 -30.58 -11.71
N LEU A 41 9.82 -29.85 -10.87
CA LEU A 41 11.15 -29.28 -11.12
C LEU A 41 12.06 -29.50 -9.92
N SER A 42 13.36 -29.52 -10.14
CA SER A 42 14.34 -29.45 -9.05
C SER A 42 14.50 -28.02 -8.56
N GLU A 43 14.99 -27.84 -7.34
CA GLU A 43 15.28 -26.53 -6.74
C GLU A 43 16.17 -25.68 -7.65
N VAL A 44 17.24 -26.25 -8.19
CA VAL A 44 18.17 -25.53 -9.07
C VAL A 44 17.50 -25.03 -10.36
N GLU A 45 16.55 -25.80 -10.91
CA GLU A 45 15.82 -25.38 -12.11
C GLU A 45 14.87 -24.22 -11.81
N ILE A 46 14.21 -24.25 -10.66
CA ILE A 46 13.33 -23.15 -10.20
C ILE A 46 14.17 -21.90 -9.93
N SER A 47 15.24 -22.01 -9.14
CA SER A 47 16.12 -20.90 -8.81
C SER A 47 16.68 -20.22 -10.05
N ARG A 48 17.21 -21.00 -11.01
CA ARG A 48 17.72 -20.46 -12.26
C ARG A 48 16.66 -19.82 -13.12
N HIS A 49 15.46 -20.42 -13.22
CA HIS A 49 14.36 -19.88 -14.00
C HIS A 49 13.93 -18.49 -13.49
N TYR A 50 13.70 -18.35 -12.20
CA TYR A 50 13.29 -17.06 -11.63
C TYR A 50 14.43 -16.04 -11.57
N THR A 51 15.67 -16.47 -11.43
CA THR A 51 16.84 -15.58 -11.56
C THR A 51 16.94 -15.00 -12.98
N GLU A 52 16.71 -15.84 -14.01
CA GLU A 52 16.67 -15.36 -15.40
C GLU A 52 15.53 -14.37 -15.65
N LEU A 53 14.36 -14.60 -15.07
CA LEU A 53 13.23 -13.65 -15.14
C LEU A 53 13.53 -12.34 -14.42
N ALA A 54 14.08 -12.41 -13.21
CA ALA A 54 14.45 -11.24 -12.43
C ALA A 54 15.44 -10.32 -13.17
N ARG A 55 16.42 -10.92 -13.88
CA ARG A 55 17.37 -10.15 -14.70
C ARG A 55 16.77 -9.42 -15.89
N LYS A 56 15.53 -9.76 -16.28
CA LYS A 56 14.78 -9.07 -17.37
C LYS A 56 13.90 -7.95 -16.86
N THR A 57 13.76 -7.79 -15.55
CA THR A 57 12.97 -6.75 -14.94
C THR A 57 13.87 -5.62 -14.46
N HIS A 58 13.35 -4.40 -14.49
CA HIS A 58 14.02 -3.25 -13.91
C HIS A 58 13.54 -3.04 -12.48
N GLY A 59 14.46 -2.88 -11.54
CA GLY A 59 14.19 -2.64 -10.15
C GLY A 59 14.91 -1.41 -9.61
N VAL A 60 14.59 -1.01 -8.39
CA VAL A 60 15.20 0.15 -7.74
C VAL A 60 16.73 0.01 -7.55
N ASN A 61 17.24 -1.21 -7.55
CA ASN A 61 18.69 -1.48 -7.46
C ASN A 61 19.40 -1.41 -8.82
N ASP A 62 18.66 -1.44 -9.92
CA ASP A 62 19.22 -1.36 -11.27
C ASP A 62 19.36 0.09 -11.75
N GLY A 63 18.70 1.03 -11.06
CA GLY A 63 18.73 2.46 -11.39
C GLY A 63 17.49 3.21 -10.95
N PHE A 64 17.28 4.38 -11.55
CA PHE A 64 16.08 5.17 -11.29
C PHE A 64 14.81 4.41 -11.69
N TYR A 65 13.86 4.32 -10.75
CA TYR A 65 12.59 3.64 -10.97
C TYR A 65 11.45 4.66 -11.16
N PRO A 66 10.95 4.86 -12.39
CA PRO A 66 10.05 5.97 -12.73
C PRO A 66 8.57 5.66 -12.44
N LEU A 67 8.25 5.03 -11.32
CA LEU A 67 6.87 4.74 -10.93
C LEU A 67 6.32 5.86 -10.05
N GLY A 68 5.19 6.46 -10.45
CA GLY A 68 4.64 7.64 -9.79
C GLY A 68 3.77 7.36 -8.57
N SER A 69 2.82 6.44 -8.69
CA SER A 69 1.80 6.19 -7.66
C SER A 69 2.31 5.41 -6.45
N CYS A 70 3.27 4.53 -6.65
CA CYS A 70 3.96 3.81 -5.58
C CYS A 70 5.39 4.28 -5.52
N THR A 71 5.81 4.77 -4.38
CA THR A 71 7.17 5.25 -4.20
C THR A 71 8.15 4.09 -4.16
N MET A 72 8.82 3.85 -5.29
CA MET A 72 9.86 2.85 -5.41
C MET A 72 11.24 3.52 -5.29
N LYS A 73 11.45 4.27 -4.18
CA LYS A 73 12.76 4.88 -3.88
C LYS A 73 13.72 3.81 -3.36
N TYR A 74 15.00 4.03 -3.62
CA TYR A 74 16.04 3.24 -3.02
C TYR A 74 15.97 3.37 -1.48
N ASN A 75 15.86 2.23 -0.79
CA ASN A 75 15.94 2.19 0.66
C ASN A 75 17.35 1.75 1.07
N PRO A 76 18.14 2.60 1.74
CA PRO A 76 19.47 2.21 2.21
C PRO A 76 19.42 0.95 3.07
N ARG A 77 20.30 -0.01 2.82
CA ARG A 77 20.32 -1.29 3.54
C ARG A 77 20.48 -1.14 5.06
N ILE A 78 21.11 -0.05 5.50
CA ILE A 78 21.23 0.26 6.93
C ILE A 78 19.87 0.44 7.60
N ASN A 79 18.87 0.96 6.87
CA ASN A 79 17.53 1.15 7.42
C ASN A 79 16.90 -0.20 7.78
N GLU A 80 17.03 -1.20 6.90
CA GLU A 80 16.53 -2.55 7.17
C GLU A 80 17.28 -3.22 8.33
N ALA A 81 18.62 -3.06 8.36
CA ALA A 81 19.45 -3.61 9.42
C ALA A 81 19.11 -3.03 10.79
N VAL A 82 18.85 -1.71 10.86
CA VAL A 82 18.45 -1.05 12.12
C VAL A 82 17.02 -1.41 12.50
N ALA A 83 16.07 -1.40 11.54
CA ALA A 83 14.68 -1.73 11.80
C ALA A 83 14.48 -3.17 12.30
N SER A 84 15.37 -4.09 11.92
CA SER A 84 15.34 -5.50 12.36
C SER A 84 16.03 -5.76 13.71
N LEU A 85 16.60 -4.75 14.37
CA LEU A 85 17.14 -4.93 15.72
C LEU A 85 16.01 -5.34 16.68
N PRO A 86 16.27 -6.27 17.62
CA PRO A 86 15.26 -6.77 18.56
C PRO A 86 14.52 -5.67 19.34
N GLY A 87 15.22 -4.58 19.68
CA GLY A 87 14.62 -3.43 20.35
C GLY A 87 13.57 -2.66 19.53
N PHE A 88 13.48 -2.91 18.22
CA PHE A 88 12.46 -2.37 17.32
C PHE A 88 11.48 -3.45 16.82
N ALA A 89 12.00 -4.62 16.46
CA ALA A 89 11.21 -5.67 15.81
C ALA A 89 10.44 -6.56 16.82
N ASP A 90 10.99 -6.79 18.01
CA ASP A 90 10.45 -7.74 18.99
C ASP A 90 9.70 -7.05 20.14
N ILE A 91 9.20 -5.84 19.92
CA ILE A 91 8.39 -5.11 20.89
C ILE A 91 6.89 -5.41 20.73
N HIS A 92 6.14 -5.28 21.81
CA HIS A 92 4.69 -5.43 21.80
C HIS A 92 4.00 -4.06 21.98
N PRO A 93 2.91 -3.76 21.24
CA PRO A 93 2.22 -2.46 21.31
C PRO A 93 1.68 -2.10 22.71
N LEU A 94 1.44 -3.09 23.56
CA LEU A 94 0.92 -2.91 24.93
C LEU A 94 1.97 -3.12 26.03
N GLN A 95 3.27 -3.23 25.68
CA GLN A 95 4.28 -3.30 26.73
C GLN A 95 4.50 -1.92 27.41
N GLY A 96 5.07 -1.92 28.59
CA GLY A 96 5.24 -0.68 29.37
C GLY A 96 6.06 0.38 28.63
N GLU A 97 5.63 1.62 28.71
CA GLU A 97 6.25 2.76 28.02
C GLU A 97 7.73 2.96 28.39
N ASP A 98 8.11 2.64 29.62
CA ASP A 98 9.48 2.69 30.11
C ASP A 98 10.43 1.74 29.39
N THR A 99 9.91 0.71 28.74
CA THR A 99 10.68 -0.30 28.00
C THR A 99 10.83 0.00 26.50
N VAL A 100 10.13 1.03 25.97
CA VAL A 100 10.07 1.38 24.54
C VAL A 100 10.46 2.83 24.25
N GLN A 101 11.18 3.48 25.13
CA GLN A 101 11.51 4.91 25.03
C GLN A 101 12.24 5.25 23.73
N GLY A 102 13.14 4.40 23.23
CA GLY A 102 13.82 4.60 21.95
C GLY A 102 12.87 4.59 20.75
N CYS A 103 11.86 3.71 20.76
CA CYS A 103 10.82 3.69 19.72
C CYS A 103 9.96 4.96 19.77
N MET A 104 9.60 5.42 20.95
CA MET A 104 8.84 6.66 21.13
C MET A 104 9.64 7.88 20.68
N GLU A 105 10.94 7.92 20.94
CA GLU A 105 11.84 8.99 20.48
C GLU A 105 11.91 9.01 18.94
N VAL A 106 12.04 7.87 18.29
CA VAL A 106 12.02 7.78 16.81
C VAL A 106 10.73 8.34 16.24
N LEU A 107 9.57 7.97 16.79
CA LEU A 107 8.28 8.50 16.36
C LEU A 107 8.17 10.01 16.59
N HIS A 108 8.61 10.50 17.76
CA HIS A 108 8.61 11.93 18.07
C HIS A 108 9.48 12.74 17.11
N LEU A 109 10.70 12.28 16.85
CA LEU A 109 11.60 12.94 15.90
C LEU A 109 11.05 12.88 14.46
N ALA A 110 10.47 11.76 14.05
CA ALA A 110 9.84 11.62 12.74
C ALA A 110 8.66 12.60 12.60
N GLU A 111 7.79 12.71 13.61
CA GLU A 111 6.71 13.71 13.62
C GLU A 111 7.27 15.11 13.45
N LYS A 112 8.25 15.48 14.26
CA LYS A 112 8.88 16.81 14.21
C LYS A 112 9.41 17.15 12.82
N TYR A 113 10.19 16.23 12.23
CA TYR A 113 10.79 16.47 10.91
C TYR A 113 9.75 16.53 9.79
N LEU A 114 8.76 15.64 9.83
CA LEU A 114 7.69 15.64 8.83
C LEU A 114 6.80 16.87 8.95
N CYS A 115 6.46 17.33 10.13
CA CYS A 115 5.73 18.58 10.34
C CYS A 115 6.49 19.76 9.77
N GLU A 116 7.80 19.86 10.00
CA GLU A 116 8.66 20.92 9.45
C GLU A 116 8.69 20.91 7.92
N ILE A 117 8.81 19.72 7.30
CA ILE A 117 8.88 19.58 5.84
C ILE A 117 7.57 19.92 5.17
N THR A 118 6.44 19.52 5.78
CA THR A 118 5.10 19.63 5.17
C THR A 118 4.33 20.87 5.59
N GLY A 119 4.76 21.57 6.63
CA GLY A 119 4.03 22.69 7.23
C GLY A 119 2.79 22.26 8.01
N MET A 120 2.68 20.99 8.39
CA MET A 120 1.57 20.46 9.18
C MET A 120 1.86 20.61 10.69
N ASP A 121 0.80 20.73 11.50
CA ASP A 121 0.93 20.87 12.95
C ASP A 121 1.17 19.54 13.65
N ARG A 122 0.69 18.44 13.09
CA ARG A 122 0.77 17.09 13.67
C ARG A 122 0.88 16.02 12.60
N MET A 123 1.45 14.88 12.99
CA MET A 123 1.51 13.66 12.18
C MET A 123 0.99 12.46 12.96
N THR A 124 0.46 11.46 12.24
CA THR A 124 0.12 10.16 12.78
C THR A 124 0.85 9.06 12.01
N PHE A 125 1.30 8.03 12.72
CA PHE A 125 1.96 6.85 12.15
C PHE A 125 1.07 5.59 12.23
N GLN A 126 -0.23 5.77 12.55
CA GLN A 126 -1.19 4.66 12.64
C GLN A 126 -1.54 4.03 11.27
N PRO A 127 -1.62 4.79 10.15
CA PRO A 127 -1.91 4.20 8.85
C PRO A 127 -0.86 3.16 8.45
N ALA A 128 -1.31 1.94 8.12
CA ALA A 128 -0.43 0.83 7.77
C ALA A 128 0.08 0.89 6.32
N ALA A 129 -0.54 1.69 5.46
CA ALA A 129 -0.18 1.84 4.05
C ALA A 129 -0.66 3.19 3.50
N GLY A 130 -0.22 3.56 2.29
CA GLY A 130 -0.62 4.82 1.63
C GLY A 130 -2.14 4.98 1.52
N ALA A 131 -2.87 3.93 1.10
CA ALA A 131 -4.33 3.96 1.04
C ALA A 131 -5.00 4.22 2.41
N HIS A 132 -4.43 3.70 3.49
CA HIS A 132 -4.92 4.01 4.85
C HIS A 132 -4.61 5.45 5.26
N GLY A 133 -3.52 6.03 4.78
CA GLY A 133 -3.20 7.44 4.97
C GLY A 133 -4.23 8.35 4.28
N GLU A 134 -4.56 8.04 3.02
CA GLU A 134 -5.63 8.74 2.27
C GLU A 134 -6.98 8.67 3.01
N PHE A 135 -7.36 7.47 3.42
CA PHE A 135 -8.60 7.25 4.16
C PHE A 135 -8.63 7.98 5.50
N THR A 136 -7.52 7.96 6.25
CA THR A 136 -7.38 8.70 7.51
C THR A 136 -7.54 10.19 7.29
N GLY A 137 -6.92 10.75 6.23
CA GLY A 137 -7.09 12.15 5.86
C GLY A 137 -8.56 12.52 5.58
N LEU A 138 -9.28 11.67 4.86
CA LEU A 138 -10.70 11.87 4.58
C LEU A 138 -11.57 11.78 5.84
N LEU A 139 -11.24 10.88 6.77
CA LEU A 139 -11.93 10.80 8.06
C LEU A 139 -11.68 12.05 8.91
N LEU A 140 -10.47 12.63 8.87
CA LEU A 140 -10.16 13.90 9.52
C LEU A 140 -10.96 15.06 8.91
N ILE A 141 -11.06 15.13 7.58
CA ILE A 141 -11.91 16.11 6.87
C ILE A 141 -13.36 15.96 7.32
N LYS A 142 -13.85 14.73 7.41
CA LYS A 142 -15.20 14.43 7.86
C LYS A 142 -15.44 14.91 9.29
N ALA A 143 -14.58 14.52 10.22
CA ALA A 143 -14.65 14.93 11.61
C ALA A 143 -14.59 16.46 11.77
N TYR A 144 -13.77 17.14 10.96
CA TYR A 144 -13.69 18.60 10.94
C TYR A 144 -15.04 19.22 10.57
N HIS A 145 -15.69 18.80 9.48
CA HIS A 145 -16.97 19.33 9.07
C HIS A 145 -18.09 18.98 10.07
N GLU A 146 -18.11 17.76 10.62
CA GLU A 146 -19.06 17.33 11.64
C GLU A 146 -18.93 18.17 12.93
N SER A 147 -17.71 18.45 13.38
CA SER A 147 -17.46 19.29 14.56
C SER A 147 -18.01 20.72 14.40
N ARG A 148 -18.05 21.20 13.16
CA ARG A 148 -18.62 22.52 12.79
C ARG A 148 -20.12 22.47 12.48
N LYS A 149 -20.74 21.30 12.57
CA LYS A 149 -22.15 21.04 12.19
C LYS A 149 -22.45 21.39 10.73
N ASP A 150 -21.47 21.29 9.84
CA ASP A 150 -21.59 21.56 8.40
C ASP A 150 -21.92 20.28 7.64
N SER A 151 -23.15 19.82 7.78
CA SER A 151 -23.63 18.58 7.13
C SER A 151 -23.85 18.71 5.62
N LYS A 152 -23.66 19.89 5.04
CA LYS A 152 -23.83 20.13 3.60
C LYS A 152 -22.62 19.66 2.79
N ARG A 153 -21.45 19.49 3.41
CA ARG A 153 -20.20 19.13 2.78
C ARG A 153 -20.10 17.63 2.56
N THR A 154 -20.66 17.17 1.44
CA THR A 154 -20.81 15.75 1.13
C THR A 154 -20.00 15.28 -0.09
N LYS A 155 -19.27 16.19 -0.75
CA LYS A 155 -18.54 15.91 -1.99
C LYS A 155 -17.03 16.04 -1.81
N ILE A 156 -16.29 15.12 -2.47
CA ILE A 156 -14.85 15.23 -2.66
C ILE A 156 -14.57 15.37 -4.15
N LEU A 157 -13.77 16.37 -4.51
CA LEU A 157 -13.31 16.58 -5.89
C LEU A 157 -12.06 15.69 -6.11
N VAL A 158 -12.03 14.97 -7.24
CA VAL A 158 -10.94 14.08 -7.58
C VAL A 158 -10.63 14.23 -9.07
N PRO A 159 -9.38 14.58 -9.47
CA PRO A 159 -9.00 14.59 -10.88
C PRO A 159 -9.19 13.23 -11.56
N ASP A 160 -9.49 13.21 -12.85
CA ASP A 160 -9.66 11.99 -13.64
C ASP A 160 -8.35 11.20 -13.82
N SER A 161 -7.21 11.87 -13.66
CA SER A 161 -5.87 11.27 -13.65
C SER A 161 -5.48 10.63 -12.31
N ALA A 162 -6.33 10.74 -11.28
CA ALA A 162 -6.03 10.24 -9.94
C ALA A 162 -5.93 8.71 -9.90
N HIS A 163 -5.10 8.21 -8.98
CA HIS A 163 -5.06 6.78 -8.69
C HIS A 163 -6.43 6.27 -8.23
N GLY A 164 -6.77 5.03 -8.62
CA GLY A 164 -8.08 4.44 -8.30
C GLY A 164 -8.43 4.35 -6.81
N THR A 165 -7.43 4.38 -5.91
CA THR A 165 -7.67 4.42 -4.47
C THR A 165 -8.30 5.74 -4.00
N ASN A 166 -8.05 6.85 -4.68
CA ASN A 166 -8.55 8.15 -4.26
C ASN A 166 -10.08 8.21 -4.26
N PRO A 167 -10.78 7.92 -5.36
CA PRO A 167 -12.24 7.87 -5.35
C PRO A 167 -12.79 6.75 -4.45
N ALA A 168 -12.11 5.61 -4.36
CA ALA A 168 -12.52 4.50 -3.49
C ALA A 168 -12.46 4.91 -2.00
N SER A 169 -11.39 5.53 -1.55
CA SER A 169 -11.24 6.02 -0.18
C SER A 169 -12.28 7.11 0.16
N ALA A 170 -12.58 8.01 -0.80
CA ALA A 170 -13.62 9.02 -0.62
C ALA A 170 -15.01 8.37 -0.44
N ALA A 171 -15.34 7.39 -1.27
CA ALA A 171 -16.60 6.64 -1.14
C ALA A 171 -16.68 5.86 0.19
N MET A 172 -15.60 5.22 0.61
CA MET A 172 -15.53 4.54 1.92
C MET A 172 -15.73 5.47 3.10
N ALA A 173 -15.25 6.72 3.01
CA ALA A 173 -15.49 7.75 4.01
C ALA A 173 -16.93 8.30 3.99
N GLY A 174 -17.77 7.88 3.03
CA GLY A 174 -19.17 8.28 2.88
C GLY A 174 -19.36 9.56 2.09
N TYR A 175 -18.38 9.96 1.26
CA TYR A 175 -18.49 11.10 0.36
C TYR A 175 -18.92 10.69 -1.04
N SER A 176 -19.63 11.58 -1.72
CA SER A 176 -19.85 11.51 -3.17
C SER A 176 -18.61 12.04 -3.89
N VAL A 177 -18.16 11.33 -4.91
CA VAL A 177 -17.00 11.73 -5.73
C VAL A 177 -17.46 12.57 -6.92
N VAL A 178 -16.82 13.71 -7.12
CA VAL A 178 -16.97 14.53 -8.33
C VAL A 178 -15.65 14.52 -9.08
N THR A 179 -15.66 13.90 -10.26
CA THR A 179 -14.47 13.81 -11.11
C THR A 179 -14.24 15.12 -11.85
N ILE A 180 -13.02 15.64 -11.77
CA ILE A 180 -12.59 16.84 -12.49
C ILE A 180 -11.79 16.39 -13.72
N PRO A 181 -12.17 16.80 -14.94
CA PRO A 181 -11.45 16.38 -16.14
C PRO A 181 -10.08 17.04 -16.27
N SER A 182 -9.21 16.39 -17.02
CA SER A 182 -7.95 16.97 -17.46
C SER A 182 -8.16 17.87 -18.68
N ASN A 183 -7.35 18.90 -18.81
CA ASN A 183 -7.27 19.75 -19.99
C ASN A 183 -6.46 19.08 -21.12
N ALA A 184 -6.29 19.77 -22.25
CA ALA A 184 -5.57 19.26 -23.43
C ALA A 184 -4.06 18.99 -23.15
N GLU A 185 -3.51 19.58 -22.10
CA GLU A 185 -2.11 19.42 -21.68
C GLU A 185 -1.93 18.27 -20.67
N GLY A 186 -3.03 17.62 -20.27
CA GLY A 186 -3.03 16.55 -19.28
C GLY A 186 -3.00 17.04 -17.81
N CYS A 187 -3.12 18.34 -17.58
CA CYS A 187 -3.25 18.94 -16.26
C CYS A 187 -4.73 19.03 -15.83
N VAL A 188 -4.98 19.21 -14.55
CA VAL A 188 -6.34 19.46 -14.03
C VAL A 188 -6.95 20.68 -14.72
N ASP A 189 -8.17 20.54 -15.26
CA ASP A 189 -8.92 21.67 -15.83
C ASP A 189 -9.37 22.62 -14.69
N ILE A 190 -8.69 23.75 -14.58
CA ILE A 190 -8.91 24.74 -13.50
C ILE A 190 -10.32 25.38 -13.59
N GLU A 191 -10.84 25.57 -14.80
CA GLU A 191 -12.19 26.18 -14.94
C GLU A 191 -13.26 25.18 -14.48
N LYS A 192 -13.12 23.89 -14.84
CA LYS A 192 -14.00 22.83 -14.33
C LYS A 192 -13.87 22.63 -12.84
N LEU A 193 -12.67 22.75 -12.30
CA LEU A 193 -12.44 22.72 -10.85
C LEU A 193 -13.17 23.87 -10.15
N ARG A 194 -13.09 25.09 -10.69
CA ARG A 194 -13.82 26.25 -10.12
C ARG A 194 -15.33 26.08 -10.18
N GLU A 195 -15.86 25.60 -11.32
CA GLU A 195 -17.30 25.32 -11.47
C GLU A 195 -17.78 24.29 -10.42
N ALA A 196 -16.97 23.27 -10.13
CA ALA A 196 -17.31 22.21 -9.19
C ALA A 196 -17.11 22.61 -7.72
N ALA A 197 -16.30 23.63 -7.41
CA ALA A 197 -15.94 24.04 -6.06
C ALA A 197 -17.08 24.80 -5.35
N GLY A 198 -18.15 24.10 -5.04
CA GLY A 198 -19.34 24.64 -4.37
C GLY A 198 -19.30 24.53 -2.84
N ALA A 199 -20.36 25.07 -2.22
CA ALA A 199 -20.50 25.03 -0.76
C ALA A 199 -20.74 23.62 -0.19
N ASP A 200 -21.02 22.65 -1.03
CA ASP A 200 -21.23 21.24 -0.70
C ASP A 200 -19.97 20.38 -0.84
N VAL A 201 -18.84 20.99 -1.24
CA VAL A 201 -17.55 20.32 -1.35
C VAL A 201 -16.83 20.30 -0.02
N ALA A 202 -16.47 19.10 0.45
CA ALA A 202 -15.74 18.88 1.68
C ALA A 202 -14.22 19.02 1.49
N GLY A 203 -13.70 18.64 0.31
CA GLY A 203 -12.27 18.67 0.03
C GLY A 203 -11.92 18.30 -1.41
N LEU A 204 -10.64 18.41 -1.71
CA LEU A 204 -10.01 17.99 -2.97
C LEU A 204 -8.93 16.97 -2.66
N MET A 205 -8.94 15.84 -3.37
CA MET A 205 -7.83 14.89 -3.37
C MET A 205 -7.00 15.08 -4.64
N LEU A 206 -5.77 15.48 -4.49
CA LEU A 206 -4.86 15.75 -5.60
C LEU A 206 -3.53 15.04 -5.35
N THR A 207 -3.05 14.31 -6.35
CA THR A 207 -1.66 13.85 -6.37
C THR A 207 -0.77 14.99 -6.90
N ASN A 208 0.26 15.36 -6.17
CA ASN A 208 1.12 16.46 -6.54
C ASN A 208 2.59 15.99 -6.62
N PRO A 209 3.31 16.23 -7.74
CA PRO A 209 2.82 16.89 -8.99
C PRO A 209 1.83 16.02 -9.76
N ASN A 210 0.99 16.67 -10.56
CA ASN A 210 0.00 16.05 -11.45
C ASN A 210 0.35 16.42 -12.90
#